data_06f56970beeaa0f12470edb9862d2f9f
#
_entry.id   06f56970beeaa0f12470edb9862d2f9f
#
_cell.length_a   1.000
_cell.length_b   1.000
_cell.length_c   1.000
_cell.angle_alpha   90.00
_cell.angle_beta   90.00
_cell.angle_gamma   90.00
#
_symmetry.space_group_name_H-M   'P 1'
#
loop_
_entity.id
_entity.type
_entity.pdbx_description
1 polymer ?
#
loop_
_entity_poly.entity_id
_entity_poly.type
_entity_poly.pdbx_seq_one_letter_code
_entity_poly.pdbx_strand_id
1 'polypeptide(L)'
;MKKAPNVKLLPKDPFTEAIIFAGSDAWSHAKGWEEGMGKQVAGDTTPPVYLGPRQLADLDNLRIIDDGRRSARVYLAGDIEPIKINAIAEKLALAGVKEARLFKGITDREPENWSNYLTRIRDDRHCGKSLVEMMSEPVECIPLDKPLPTPGDIYHPDHIDWKRDKVTQEWVFHKAKGTSENLSRLLKAYGVRVRYNELSRDVEISVNGSLPIGDLARNVSLSKIEDICRINDYPYTAAASHLDNLASADSYNPALDWVKSQPWDGNSRLRELFDCLTLADQDKTEISWTLFRKWFFGAIALLSGKTNKFEHVLILVDPMGGLGKTRFFNTLCPKDFQADGVTLNPDDKDSVLQVVSKWLVELGEIGATFSKSDIESLKAFLSKDKDELRPAYARAANRYQRRTAFFGSVNNVQFLMDDTNNRRFWPIQVAAVNYQHSIDMQQVWAEALARINAGETWHLDQQENCVIGEHNDAFRSKDRIEEMILSSYDPGALPSRYVSASEVLNEIGVLNPKQTDTRKASALLRKMFGHKISRGLTVYHMPSTKGFRHLVSVNTEYKEGPF
;
A
#
# COMPACT_ATOMS: atom_id res chain seq x y z
N MET A 1 -14.81 35.49 22.47
CA MET A 1 -15.36 34.15 22.20
C MET A 1 -16.49 34.28 21.19
N LYS A 2 -16.30 33.86 19.95
CA LYS A 2 -17.39 33.80 18.95
C LYS A 2 -18.33 32.66 19.38
N LYS A 3 -19.64 32.94 19.47
CA LYS A 3 -20.64 31.90 19.79
C LYS A 3 -20.58 30.77 18.75
N ALA A 4 -20.64 29.55 19.22
CA ALA A 4 -20.73 28.36 18.38
C ALA A 4 -21.89 28.49 17.38
N PRO A 5 -21.72 28.02 16.14
CA PRO A 5 -22.80 28.07 15.15
C PRO A 5 -23.95 27.15 15.61
N ASN A 6 -25.15 27.72 15.78
CA ASN A 6 -26.35 26.94 16.02
C ASN A 6 -27.00 26.59 14.67
N VAL A 7 -27.22 25.31 14.44
CA VAL A 7 -28.01 24.82 13.31
C VAL A 7 -29.35 24.36 13.85
N LYS A 8 -30.43 24.96 13.35
CA LYS A 8 -31.79 24.64 13.78
C LYS A 8 -32.46 23.79 12.70
N LEU A 9 -32.93 22.62 13.09
CA LEU A 9 -33.82 21.81 12.26
C LEU A 9 -35.22 22.40 12.40
N LEU A 10 -35.67 23.09 11.37
CA LEU A 10 -37.01 23.75 11.41
C LEU A 10 -38.05 22.80 10.85
N PRO A 11 -39.09 22.41 11.59
CA PRO A 11 -40.25 21.78 11.08
C PRO A 11 -41.52 22.58 11.28
N LYS A 12 -42.46 22.30 10.45
CA LYS A 12 -43.86 22.58 10.73
C LYS A 12 -44.68 21.31 11.07
N ASP A 13 -44.15 20.14 10.74
CA ASP A 13 -44.82 18.85 10.94
C ASP A 13 -43.86 17.85 11.60
N PRO A 14 -44.18 17.28 12.78
CA PRO A 14 -43.36 16.32 13.50
C PRO A 14 -43.17 14.98 12.76
N PHE A 15 -43.86 14.76 11.67
CA PHE A 15 -43.73 13.53 10.84
C PHE A 15 -42.82 13.73 9.63
N THR A 16 -42.35 14.94 9.34
CA THR A 16 -41.45 15.18 8.20
C THR A 16 -40.01 14.94 8.57
N GLU A 17 -39.26 14.23 7.70
CA GLU A 17 -37.85 14.01 7.87
C GLU A 17 -37.06 15.33 7.70
N ALA A 18 -36.05 15.54 8.52
CA ALA A 18 -35.05 16.60 8.28
C ALA A 18 -34.16 16.23 7.11
N ILE A 19 -33.90 17.18 6.23
CA ILE A 19 -32.98 17.02 5.11
C ILE A 19 -31.72 17.81 5.41
N ILE A 20 -30.58 17.14 5.44
CA ILE A 20 -29.30 17.73 5.80
C ILE A 20 -28.30 17.43 4.69
N PHE A 21 -27.65 18.44 4.15
CA PHE A 21 -26.51 18.32 3.26
C PHE A 21 -25.23 18.60 4.06
N ALA A 22 -24.27 17.69 3.98
CA ALA A 22 -23.00 17.83 4.68
C ALA A 22 -21.83 17.64 3.70
N GLY A 23 -20.81 18.51 3.76
CA GLY A 23 -19.64 18.43 2.90
C GLY A 23 -19.19 19.78 2.36
N SER A 24 -18.19 19.77 1.48
CA SER A 24 -17.65 20.98 0.84
C SER A 24 -18.71 21.74 0.02
N ASP A 25 -19.58 20.99 -0.66
CA ASP A 25 -20.57 21.52 -1.60
C ASP A 25 -21.99 21.56 -1.02
N ALA A 26 -22.11 21.37 0.31
CA ALA A 26 -23.37 21.27 1.02
C ALA A 26 -24.32 22.46 0.76
N TRP A 27 -23.80 23.66 0.68
CA TRP A 27 -24.62 24.86 0.43
C TRP A 27 -25.23 24.86 -0.97
N SER A 28 -24.45 24.53 -1.99
CA SER A 28 -24.88 24.50 -3.39
C SER A 28 -25.96 23.43 -3.60
N HIS A 29 -25.79 22.25 -3.00
CA HIS A 29 -26.78 21.17 -3.06
C HIS A 29 -28.05 21.50 -2.29
N ALA A 30 -27.96 22.11 -1.09
CA ALA A 30 -29.12 22.57 -0.33
C ALA A 30 -29.93 23.60 -1.10
N LYS A 31 -29.26 24.56 -1.74
CA LYS A 31 -29.92 25.58 -2.58
C LYS A 31 -30.60 24.97 -3.80
N GLY A 32 -29.93 24.06 -4.51
CA GLY A 32 -30.52 23.35 -5.66
C GLY A 32 -31.73 22.52 -5.26
N TRP A 33 -31.73 21.91 -4.07
CA TRP A 33 -32.88 21.22 -3.51
C TRP A 33 -34.06 22.16 -3.27
N GLU A 34 -33.85 23.31 -2.61
CA GLU A 34 -34.89 24.31 -2.38
C GLU A 34 -35.50 24.81 -3.68
N GLU A 35 -34.71 25.12 -4.68
CA GLU A 35 -35.15 25.57 -5.99
C GLU A 35 -35.95 24.48 -6.74
N GLY A 36 -35.50 23.22 -6.63
CA GLY A 36 -36.20 22.05 -7.20
C GLY A 36 -37.57 21.81 -6.56
N MET A 37 -37.62 21.83 -5.24
CA MET A 37 -38.86 21.63 -4.48
C MET A 37 -39.83 22.81 -4.66
N GLY A 38 -39.34 24.03 -4.66
CA GLY A 38 -40.19 25.23 -4.86
C GLY A 38 -40.92 25.27 -6.21
N LYS A 39 -40.40 24.57 -7.23
CA LYS A 39 -41.04 24.42 -8.54
C LYS A 39 -42.09 23.33 -8.59
N GLN A 40 -42.08 22.39 -7.66
CA GLN A 40 -42.95 21.19 -7.72
C GLN A 40 -44.10 21.17 -6.69
N VAL A 41 -43.95 21.86 -5.58
CA VAL A 41 -44.93 21.83 -4.47
C VAL A 41 -45.18 23.24 -3.96
N ALA A 42 -46.29 23.82 -4.35
CA ALA A 42 -46.76 25.05 -3.76
C ALA A 42 -47.35 24.72 -2.38
N GLY A 43 -46.62 24.90 -1.31
CA GLY A 43 -47.21 24.96 0.02
C GLY A 43 -46.46 24.40 1.22
N ASP A 44 -45.59 23.41 1.10
CA ASP A 44 -45.03 22.76 2.31
C ASP A 44 -43.63 22.20 2.12
N THR A 45 -42.68 23.09 1.86
CA THR A 45 -41.27 22.70 1.79
C THR A 45 -40.51 23.14 3.04
N THR A 46 -40.07 22.17 3.80
CA THR A 46 -39.09 22.46 4.85
C THR A 46 -37.74 22.76 4.21
N PRO A 47 -37.14 23.94 4.48
CA PRO A 47 -35.85 24.24 3.94
C PRO A 47 -34.80 23.22 4.41
N PRO A 48 -33.93 22.73 3.51
CA PRO A 48 -32.84 21.84 3.90
C PRO A 48 -31.82 22.60 4.77
N VAL A 49 -31.20 21.86 5.65
CA VAL A 49 -30.08 22.34 6.47
C VAL A 49 -28.77 21.95 5.78
N TYR A 50 -27.79 22.82 5.79
CA TYR A 50 -26.46 22.50 5.29
C TYR A 50 -25.37 22.60 6.37
N LEU A 51 -24.43 21.68 6.32
CA LEU A 51 -23.25 21.61 7.17
C LEU A 51 -22.01 21.77 6.27
N GLY A 52 -21.66 22.99 5.98
CA GLY A 52 -20.51 23.31 5.15
C GLY A 52 -19.17 23.23 5.90
N PRO A 53 -18.04 23.53 5.24
CA PRO A 53 -16.71 23.38 5.82
C PRO A 53 -16.49 24.07 7.17
N ARG A 54 -17.15 25.21 7.41
CA ARG A 54 -17.06 25.94 8.69
C ARG A 54 -17.73 25.19 9.85
N GLN A 55 -18.91 24.61 9.61
CA GLN A 55 -19.63 23.82 10.60
C GLN A 55 -18.91 22.50 10.85
N LEU A 56 -18.38 21.87 9.79
CA LEU A 56 -17.62 20.64 9.88
C LEU A 56 -16.23 20.79 10.53
N ALA A 57 -15.66 22.01 10.52
CA ALA A 57 -14.41 22.31 11.21
C ALA A 57 -14.57 22.50 12.71
N ASP A 58 -15.78 22.78 13.18
CA ASP A 58 -16.08 23.07 14.60
C ASP A 58 -17.24 22.21 15.11
N LEU A 59 -17.21 20.90 14.77
CA LEU A 59 -18.25 19.94 15.14
C LEU A 59 -18.43 19.81 16.64
N ASP A 60 -17.36 19.94 17.44
CA ASP A 60 -17.43 19.82 18.89
C ASP A 60 -18.33 20.89 19.51
N ASN A 61 -18.34 22.08 18.94
CA ASN A 61 -19.17 23.19 19.39
C ASN A 61 -20.49 23.31 18.61
N LEU A 62 -20.71 22.46 17.60
CA LEU A 62 -21.97 22.44 16.85
C LEU A 62 -23.10 21.95 17.73
N ARG A 63 -24.20 22.73 17.79
CA ARG A 63 -25.45 22.33 18.44
C ARG A 63 -26.53 22.22 17.37
N ILE A 64 -27.09 21.03 17.25
CA ILE A 64 -28.30 20.77 16.46
C ILE A 64 -29.48 20.90 17.43
N ILE A 65 -30.37 21.85 17.17
CA ILE A 65 -31.55 22.08 18.00
C ILE A 65 -32.70 21.34 17.36
N ASP A 66 -33.18 20.31 18.04
CA ASP A 66 -34.36 19.57 17.65
C ASP A 66 -35.64 20.33 18.03
N ASP A 67 -36.64 20.16 17.22
CA ASP A 67 -38.01 20.66 17.42
C ASP A 67 -39.06 19.53 17.38
N GLY A 68 -38.64 18.28 17.64
CA GLY A 68 -39.49 17.11 17.79
C GLY A 68 -39.45 16.10 16.62
N ARG A 69 -38.50 16.25 15.71
CA ARG A 69 -38.34 15.26 14.61
C ARG A 69 -37.73 13.97 15.06
N ARG A 70 -38.20 12.88 14.49
CA ARG A 70 -37.75 11.53 14.82
C ARG A 70 -36.77 10.97 13.81
N SER A 71 -36.72 11.52 12.58
CA SER A 71 -35.83 11.03 11.53
C SER A 71 -35.17 12.16 10.74
N ALA A 72 -33.98 11.86 10.19
CA ALA A 72 -33.22 12.76 9.33
C ALA A 72 -32.61 12.01 8.15
N ARG A 73 -32.51 12.68 7.00
CA ARG A 73 -31.70 12.24 5.86
C ARG A 73 -30.47 13.12 5.73
N VAL A 74 -29.30 12.50 5.76
CA VAL A 74 -28.03 13.19 5.62
C VAL A 74 -27.42 12.84 4.26
N TYR A 75 -27.30 13.82 3.40
CA TYR A 75 -26.69 13.69 2.09
C TYR A 75 -25.25 14.19 2.13
N LEU A 76 -24.29 13.36 1.73
CA LEU A 76 -22.88 13.77 1.62
C LEU A 76 -22.67 14.46 0.28
N ALA A 77 -22.25 15.74 0.35
CA ALA A 77 -22.01 16.61 -0.79
C ALA A 77 -20.53 17.05 -0.78
N GLY A 78 -19.73 16.47 -1.64
CA GLY A 78 -18.28 16.65 -1.64
C GLY A 78 -17.56 15.72 -0.66
N ASP A 79 -16.24 15.91 -0.55
CA ASP A 79 -15.41 15.12 0.33
C ASP A 79 -15.68 15.42 1.80
N ILE A 80 -15.97 14.38 2.58
CA ILE A 80 -16.15 14.47 4.02
C ILE A 80 -15.44 13.29 4.70
N GLU A 81 -14.65 13.60 5.70
CA GLU A 81 -13.93 12.59 6.47
C GLU A 81 -14.90 11.70 7.27
N PRO A 82 -14.72 10.37 7.30
CA PRO A 82 -15.60 9.44 8.03
C PRO A 82 -15.81 9.81 9.50
N ILE A 83 -14.78 10.35 10.17
CA ILE A 83 -14.88 10.81 11.56
C ILE A 83 -15.92 11.93 11.74
N LYS A 84 -16.05 12.81 10.76
CA LYS A 84 -17.03 13.90 10.78
C LYS A 84 -18.46 13.38 10.57
N ILE A 85 -18.62 12.32 9.80
CA ILE A 85 -19.92 11.65 9.61
C ILE A 85 -20.41 11.10 10.95
N ASN A 86 -19.54 10.41 11.70
CA ASN A 86 -19.89 9.88 13.01
C ASN A 86 -20.23 10.99 14.01
N ALA A 87 -19.45 12.08 14.00
CA ALA A 87 -19.72 13.23 14.86
C ALA A 87 -21.07 13.92 14.51
N ILE A 88 -21.46 13.97 13.24
CA ILE A 88 -22.80 14.44 12.82
C ILE A 88 -23.87 13.52 13.38
N ALA A 89 -23.72 12.21 13.28
CA ALA A 89 -24.65 11.23 13.79
C ALA A 89 -24.84 11.36 15.32
N GLU A 90 -23.74 11.52 16.07
CA GLU A 90 -23.80 11.78 17.51
C GLU A 90 -24.55 13.08 17.86
N LYS A 91 -24.32 14.15 17.12
CA LYS A 91 -25.02 15.44 17.34
C LYS A 91 -26.49 15.35 17.01
N LEU A 92 -26.88 14.57 16.00
CA LEU A 92 -28.29 14.30 15.69
C LEU A 92 -28.96 13.47 16.79
N ALA A 93 -28.27 12.48 17.33
CA ALA A 93 -28.73 11.69 18.45
C ALA A 93 -28.94 12.54 19.71
N LEU A 94 -27.97 13.40 20.03
CA LEU A 94 -28.09 14.36 21.14
C LEU A 94 -29.22 15.38 20.96
N ALA A 95 -29.59 15.68 19.71
CA ALA A 95 -30.73 16.51 19.38
C ALA A 95 -32.08 15.76 19.42
N GLY A 96 -32.11 14.47 19.78
CA GLY A 96 -33.34 13.68 19.89
C GLY A 96 -33.76 12.98 18.58
N VAL A 97 -32.99 13.07 17.51
CA VAL A 97 -33.25 12.34 16.26
C VAL A 97 -33.03 10.85 16.50
N LYS A 98 -34.06 10.04 16.29
CA LYS A 98 -34.03 8.60 16.57
C LYS A 98 -33.51 7.75 15.41
N GLU A 99 -33.69 8.24 14.18
CA GLU A 99 -33.26 7.58 12.96
C GLU A 99 -32.63 8.58 12.02
N ALA A 100 -31.39 8.32 11.59
CA ALA A 100 -30.73 9.10 10.56
C ALA A 100 -30.28 8.17 9.42
N ARG A 101 -30.62 8.54 8.17
CA ARG A 101 -30.22 7.80 6.97
C ARG A 101 -29.14 8.59 6.24
N LEU A 102 -28.02 7.94 5.94
CA LEU A 102 -26.89 8.53 5.26
C LEU A 102 -26.88 8.12 3.78
N PHE A 103 -26.78 9.11 2.90
CA PHE A 103 -26.72 8.89 1.45
C PHE A 103 -25.35 9.33 0.93
N LYS A 104 -24.61 8.40 0.33
CA LYS A 104 -23.32 8.63 -0.34
C LYS A 104 -23.56 8.72 -1.87
N GLY A 105 -22.65 9.39 -2.59
CA GLY A 105 -22.65 9.39 -4.06
C GLY A 105 -23.42 10.52 -4.73
N ILE A 106 -23.73 11.59 -3.99
CA ILE A 106 -24.30 12.82 -4.56
C ILE A 106 -23.20 13.75 -5.11
N THR A 107 -21.93 13.42 -4.84
CA THR A 107 -20.75 14.20 -5.20
C THR A 107 -20.62 14.50 -6.70
N ASP A 108 -21.16 13.61 -7.55
CA ASP A 108 -21.04 13.73 -9.01
C ASP A 108 -22.25 14.45 -9.65
N ARG A 109 -23.16 15.02 -8.82
CA ARG A 109 -24.35 15.71 -9.32
C ARG A 109 -24.23 17.19 -9.17
N GLU A 110 -24.39 17.89 -10.27
CA GLU A 110 -24.50 19.33 -10.23
C GLU A 110 -25.77 19.75 -9.49
N PRO A 111 -25.70 20.76 -8.60
CA PRO A 111 -26.84 21.24 -7.81
C PRO A 111 -28.06 21.60 -8.66
N GLU A 112 -27.83 22.01 -9.90
CA GLU A 112 -28.85 22.43 -10.86
C GLU A 112 -29.75 21.28 -11.34
N ASN A 113 -29.33 20.03 -11.19
CA ASN A 113 -30.05 18.83 -11.64
C ASN A 113 -31.07 18.30 -10.63
N TRP A 114 -31.17 18.90 -9.45
CA TRP A 114 -32.08 18.42 -8.41
C TRP A 114 -33.56 18.43 -8.82
N SER A 115 -34.00 19.39 -9.64
CA SER A 115 -35.37 19.43 -10.15
C SER A 115 -35.71 18.20 -10.99
N ASN A 116 -34.79 17.79 -11.86
CA ASN A 116 -34.95 16.61 -12.71
C ASN A 116 -34.88 15.31 -11.87
N TYR A 117 -34.07 15.29 -10.83
CA TYR A 117 -33.96 14.18 -9.91
C TYR A 117 -35.23 13.95 -9.10
N LEU A 118 -35.79 15.00 -8.54
CA LEU A 118 -37.03 14.93 -7.77
C LEU A 118 -38.22 14.51 -8.65
N THR A 119 -38.25 14.94 -9.91
CA THR A 119 -39.27 14.49 -10.88
C THR A 119 -39.14 12.99 -11.15
N ARG A 120 -37.92 12.48 -11.35
CA ARG A 120 -37.69 11.04 -11.54
C ARG A 120 -38.07 10.20 -10.32
N ILE A 121 -37.72 10.62 -9.10
CA ILE A 121 -38.14 9.92 -7.86
C ILE A 121 -39.67 9.83 -7.77
N ARG A 122 -40.37 10.84 -8.21
CA ARG A 122 -41.82 10.87 -8.20
C ARG A 122 -42.43 9.88 -9.20
N ASP A 123 -41.83 9.77 -10.38
CA ASP A 123 -42.31 8.88 -11.45
C ASP A 123 -41.97 7.41 -11.15
N ASP A 124 -40.82 7.13 -10.50
CA ASP A 124 -40.37 5.78 -10.15
C ASP A 124 -41.11 5.16 -8.93
N ARG A 125 -41.85 5.94 -8.14
CA ARG A 125 -42.73 5.39 -7.08
C ARG A 125 -43.76 4.40 -7.59
N HIS A 126 -44.02 4.39 -8.89
CA HIS A 126 -44.94 3.43 -9.55
C HIS A 126 -44.22 2.11 -9.93
N CYS A 127 -42.90 2.03 -9.93
CA CYS A 127 -42.16 0.84 -10.33
C CYS A 127 -41.55 0.02 -9.18
N GLY A 128 -41.81 0.37 -7.92
CA GLY A 128 -41.40 -0.43 -6.74
C GLY A 128 -39.89 -0.43 -6.41
N LYS A 129 -39.06 0.24 -7.20
CA LYS A 129 -37.66 0.46 -6.92
C LYS A 129 -37.33 1.95 -6.93
N SER A 130 -37.01 2.52 -5.77
CA SER A 130 -36.60 3.91 -5.73
C SER A 130 -35.22 4.03 -6.40
N LEU A 131 -35.00 5.09 -7.18
CA LEU A 131 -33.70 5.42 -7.78
C LEU A 131 -32.63 5.58 -6.70
N VAL A 132 -33.00 5.84 -5.46
CA VAL A 132 -32.16 5.89 -4.27
C VAL A 132 -31.56 4.52 -3.93
N GLU A 133 -32.32 3.43 -4.13
CA GLU A 133 -31.79 2.05 -3.96
C GLU A 133 -30.83 1.63 -5.06
N MET A 134 -30.91 2.25 -6.23
CA MET A 134 -30.00 1.96 -7.35
C MET A 134 -28.72 2.80 -7.33
N MET A 135 -28.64 3.88 -6.57
CA MET A 135 -27.55 4.86 -6.67
C MET A 135 -26.69 5.04 -5.42
N SER A 136 -27.13 4.55 -4.29
CA SER A 136 -26.34 4.48 -3.06
C SER A 136 -26.86 3.37 -2.20
N GLU A 137 -26.03 2.40 -1.81
CA GLU A 137 -26.38 1.56 -0.68
C GLU A 137 -26.55 2.50 0.52
N PRO A 138 -27.74 2.57 1.12
CA PRO A 138 -27.90 3.32 2.35
C PRO A 138 -26.97 2.69 3.37
N VAL A 139 -26.02 3.47 3.89
CA VAL A 139 -25.35 3.07 5.12
C VAL A 139 -26.43 3.18 6.18
N GLU A 140 -27.02 2.05 6.56
CA GLU A 140 -27.96 2.01 7.68
C GLU A 140 -27.27 2.63 8.89
N CYS A 141 -27.68 3.84 9.23
CA CYS A 141 -27.39 4.36 10.55
C CYS A 141 -28.20 3.53 11.54
N ILE A 142 -27.56 3.03 12.56
CA ILE A 142 -28.16 2.23 13.62
C ILE A 142 -29.35 3.01 14.18
N PRO A 143 -30.50 2.40 14.33
CA PRO A 143 -31.54 2.95 15.18
C PRO A 143 -30.95 3.07 16.59
N LEU A 144 -30.84 4.29 17.10
CA LEU A 144 -30.27 4.56 18.43
C LEU A 144 -31.14 4.01 19.57
N ASP A 145 -32.37 3.64 19.27
CA ASP A 145 -33.37 3.10 20.19
C ASP A 145 -33.77 1.64 19.88
N LYS A 146 -33.01 0.93 19.00
CA LYS A 146 -33.27 -0.50 18.80
C LYS A 146 -33.09 -1.22 20.14
N PRO A 147 -34.11 -1.88 20.69
CA PRO A 147 -33.93 -2.65 21.91
C PRO A 147 -32.82 -3.68 21.68
N LEU A 148 -31.91 -3.77 22.64
CA LEU A 148 -30.88 -4.80 22.60
C LEU A 148 -31.57 -6.15 22.50
N PRO A 149 -31.13 -7.03 21.58
CA PRO A 149 -31.73 -8.36 21.48
C PRO A 149 -31.60 -9.08 22.82
N THR A 150 -32.61 -9.83 23.21
CA THR A 150 -32.54 -10.64 24.41
C THR A 150 -31.47 -11.71 24.26
N PRO A 151 -30.70 -12.07 25.30
CA PRO A 151 -29.64 -13.07 25.21
C PRO A 151 -30.09 -14.40 24.58
N GLY A 152 -31.32 -14.84 24.79
CA GLY A 152 -31.86 -16.06 24.19
C GLY A 152 -32.07 -15.99 22.68
N ASP A 153 -32.25 -14.78 22.12
CA ASP A 153 -32.43 -14.57 20.69
C ASP A 153 -31.08 -14.46 19.94
N ILE A 154 -30.03 -14.10 20.67
CA ILE A 154 -28.70 -13.92 20.10
C ILE A 154 -27.98 -15.25 19.96
N TYR A 155 -27.93 -16.04 21.02
CA TYR A 155 -27.06 -17.20 21.13
C TYR A 155 -27.63 -18.46 20.48
N HIS A 156 -26.73 -19.38 20.07
CA HIS A 156 -27.16 -20.66 19.57
C HIS A 156 -27.80 -21.50 20.70
N PRO A 157 -28.98 -22.10 20.51
CA PRO A 157 -29.73 -22.80 21.57
C PRO A 157 -28.91 -23.87 22.29
N ASP A 158 -28.07 -24.63 21.56
CA ASP A 158 -27.24 -25.70 22.13
C ASP A 158 -26.01 -25.18 22.88
N HIS A 159 -25.71 -23.88 22.71
CA HIS A 159 -24.56 -23.22 23.34
C HIS A 159 -24.97 -22.29 24.48
N ILE A 160 -26.10 -22.55 25.12
CA ILE A 160 -26.62 -21.84 26.27
C ILE A 160 -26.67 -22.80 27.45
N ASP A 161 -26.34 -22.30 28.64
CA ASP A 161 -26.64 -22.97 29.88
C ASP A 161 -27.98 -22.43 30.40
N TRP A 162 -28.91 -23.32 30.60
CA TRP A 162 -30.23 -23.02 31.14
C TRP A 162 -30.31 -23.36 32.62
N LYS A 163 -31.09 -22.60 33.38
CA LYS A 163 -31.42 -22.93 34.77
C LYS A 163 -32.91 -22.89 34.95
N ARG A 164 -33.43 -23.67 35.92
CA ARG A 164 -34.83 -23.57 36.30
C ARG A 164 -35.01 -22.37 37.23
N ASP A 165 -35.97 -21.53 36.90
CA ASP A 165 -36.43 -20.50 37.82
C ASP A 165 -37.07 -21.16 39.02
N LYS A 166 -36.77 -20.66 40.23
CA LYS A 166 -37.23 -21.26 41.49
C LYS A 166 -38.72 -21.02 41.78
N VAL A 167 -39.28 -19.98 41.17
CA VAL A 167 -40.68 -19.57 41.39
C VAL A 167 -41.58 -20.11 40.28
N THR A 168 -41.23 -19.85 39.02
CA THR A 168 -42.07 -20.25 37.88
C THR A 168 -41.83 -21.69 37.44
N GLN A 169 -40.73 -22.33 37.87
CA GLN A 169 -40.26 -23.66 37.43
C GLN A 169 -39.96 -23.76 35.95
N GLU A 170 -39.94 -22.64 35.23
CA GLU A 170 -39.59 -22.59 33.80
C GLU A 170 -38.08 -22.59 33.59
N TRP A 171 -37.64 -23.06 32.42
CA TRP A 171 -36.27 -22.97 32.01
C TRP A 171 -35.98 -21.55 31.50
N VAL A 172 -35.07 -20.85 32.20
CA VAL A 172 -34.65 -19.49 31.87
C VAL A 172 -33.17 -19.47 31.50
N PHE A 173 -32.78 -18.54 30.66
CA PHE A 173 -31.38 -18.31 30.29
C PHE A 173 -30.55 -18.12 31.59
N HIS A 174 -29.42 -18.79 31.63
CA HIS A 174 -28.47 -18.62 32.74
C HIS A 174 -27.20 -17.89 32.30
N LYS A 175 -26.53 -18.42 31.28
CA LYS A 175 -25.33 -17.79 30.69
C LYS A 175 -25.06 -18.39 29.30
N ALA A 176 -24.33 -17.62 28.47
CA ALA A 176 -23.81 -18.13 27.21
C ALA A 176 -22.54 -18.98 27.44
N LYS A 177 -22.39 -20.07 26.67
CA LYS A 177 -21.11 -20.75 26.59
C LYS A 177 -20.13 -19.94 25.74
N GLY A 178 -18.85 -19.90 26.15
CA GLY A 178 -17.78 -19.18 25.45
C GLY A 178 -17.32 -19.88 24.18
N THR A 179 -18.20 -19.94 23.17
CA THR A 179 -17.92 -20.56 21.87
C THR A 179 -17.78 -19.51 20.78
N SER A 180 -16.98 -19.79 19.76
CA SER A 180 -16.79 -18.88 18.61
C SER A 180 -18.10 -18.59 17.88
N GLU A 181 -19.02 -19.55 17.81
CA GLU A 181 -20.35 -19.37 17.24
C GLU A 181 -21.17 -18.33 18.01
N ASN A 182 -21.23 -18.44 19.34
CA ASN A 182 -21.92 -17.46 20.16
C ASN A 182 -21.28 -16.07 20.06
N LEU A 183 -19.94 -15.99 20.02
CA LEU A 183 -19.26 -14.71 19.81
C LEU A 183 -19.63 -14.11 18.45
N SER A 184 -19.60 -14.91 17.40
CA SER A 184 -19.97 -14.46 16.05
C SER A 184 -21.37 -13.87 16.01
N ARG A 185 -22.35 -14.57 16.59
CA ARG A 185 -23.75 -14.11 16.64
C ARG A 185 -23.88 -12.83 17.46
N LEU A 186 -23.22 -12.78 18.61
CA LEU A 186 -23.23 -11.60 19.49
C LEU A 186 -22.64 -10.38 18.75
N LEU A 187 -21.46 -10.50 18.18
CA LEU A 187 -20.81 -9.41 17.46
C LEU A 187 -21.66 -8.94 16.27
N LYS A 188 -22.24 -9.89 15.52
CA LYS A 188 -23.14 -9.58 14.40
C LYS A 188 -24.39 -8.82 14.86
N ALA A 189 -24.98 -9.17 16.02
CA ALA A 189 -26.13 -8.48 16.58
C ALA A 189 -25.84 -7.02 16.93
N TYR A 190 -24.57 -6.72 17.29
CA TYR A 190 -24.09 -5.37 17.57
C TYR A 190 -23.45 -4.67 16.35
N GLY A 191 -23.59 -5.25 15.15
CA GLY A 191 -23.00 -4.68 13.94
C GLY A 191 -21.46 -4.67 13.93
N VAL A 192 -20.84 -5.50 14.78
CA VAL A 192 -19.39 -5.65 14.84
C VAL A 192 -18.95 -6.70 13.83
N ARG A 193 -18.06 -6.32 12.92
CA ARG A 193 -17.43 -7.23 11.96
C ARG A 193 -15.96 -7.37 12.28
N VAL A 194 -15.49 -8.61 12.31
CA VAL A 194 -14.09 -8.96 12.55
C VAL A 194 -13.52 -9.58 11.30
N ARG A 195 -12.46 -9.01 10.74
CA ARG A 195 -11.82 -9.44 9.49
C ARG A 195 -10.32 -9.61 9.68
N TYR A 196 -9.73 -10.48 8.88
CA TYR A 196 -8.28 -10.56 8.78
C TYR A 196 -7.80 -9.82 7.54
N ASN A 197 -7.01 -8.76 7.75
CA ASN A 197 -6.35 -8.04 6.67
C ASN A 197 -5.06 -8.80 6.29
N GLU A 198 -5.07 -9.44 5.13
CA GLU A 198 -3.96 -10.25 4.63
C GLU A 198 -2.71 -9.42 4.29
N LEU A 199 -2.87 -8.10 4.10
CA LEU A 199 -1.75 -7.21 3.81
C LEU A 199 -1.07 -6.75 5.09
N SER A 200 -1.81 -6.08 5.99
CA SER A 200 -1.27 -5.62 7.28
C SER A 200 -0.98 -6.77 8.25
N ARG A 201 -1.53 -7.96 7.97
CA ARG A 201 -1.38 -9.17 8.80
C ARG A 201 -1.98 -9.03 10.18
N ASP A 202 -3.02 -8.24 10.27
CA ASP A 202 -3.69 -7.93 11.54
C ASP A 202 -5.20 -8.20 11.46
N VAL A 203 -5.79 -8.36 12.66
CA VAL A 203 -7.23 -8.46 12.82
C VAL A 203 -7.82 -7.07 12.89
N GLU A 204 -8.71 -6.78 11.97
CA GLU A 204 -9.46 -5.54 11.93
C GLU A 204 -10.86 -5.72 12.48
N ILE A 205 -11.28 -4.79 13.30
CA ILE A 205 -12.58 -4.80 13.95
C ILE A 205 -13.31 -3.53 13.54
N SER A 206 -14.37 -3.68 12.77
CA SER A 206 -15.24 -2.56 12.38
C SER A 206 -16.56 -2.64 13.12
N VAL A 207 -17.10 -1.47 13.44
CA VAL A 207 -18.42 -1.34 14.05
C VAL A 207 -19.30 -0.59 13.06
N ASN A 208 -20.39 -1.23 12.61
CA ASN A 208 -21.31 -0.69 11.61
C ASN A 208 -20.62 -0.23 10.32
N GLY A 209 -19.65 -1.02 9.86
CA GLY A 209 -18.89 -0.75 8.65
C GLY A 209 -17.77 0.29 8.79
N SER A 210 -17.63 0.93 9.95
CA SER A 210 -16.57 1.92 10.20
C SER A 210 -15.43 1.31 11.00
N LEU A 211 -14.19 1.50 10.52
CA LEU A 211 -12.99 1.19 11.29
C LEU A 211 -12.75 2.32 12.29
N PRO A 212 -12.40 2.01 13.55
CA PRO A 212 -11.97 3.04 14.49
C PRO A 212 -10.70 3.72 13.99
N ILE A 213 -10.60 5.02 14.19
CA ILE A 213 -9.48 5.86 13.71
C ILE A 213 -8.62 6.28 14.91
N GLY A 214 -7.32 6.41 14.67
CA GLY A 214 -6.33 6.89 15.64
C GLY A 214 -5.44 5.80 16.22
N ASP A 215 -4.42 6.22 16.95
CA ASP A 215 -3.32 5.38 17.44
C ASP A 215 -3.79 4.26 18.40
N LEU A 216 -4.92 4.45 19.07
CA LEU A 216 -5.51 3.51 20.00
C LEU A 216 -6.67 2.69 19.43
N ALA A 217 -6.93 2.79 18.14
CA ALA A 217 -8.10 2.19 17.47
C ALA A 217 -8.31 0.70 17.83
N ARG A 218 -7.24 -0.09 17.81
CA ARG A 218 -7.29 -1.51 18.17
C ARG A 218 -7.72 -1.73 19.62
N ASN A 219 -7.10 -1.02 20.57
CA ASN A 219 -7.40 -1.17 21.99
C ASN A 219 -8.83 -0.73 22.31
N VAL A 220 -9.29 0.34 21.69
CA VAL A 220 -10.68 0.81 21.80
C VAL A 220 -11.66 -0.23 21.27
N SER A 221 -11.36 -0.87 20.14
CA SER A 221 -12.22 -1.93 19.59
C SER A 221 -12.28 -3.15 20.49
N LEU A 222 -11.15 -3.57 21.04
CA LEU A 222 -11.10 -4.70 21.98
C LEU A 222 -11.89 -4.41 23.26
N SER A 223 -11.75 -3.20 23.81
CA SER A 223 -12.51 -2.76 24.98
C SER A 223 -14.02 -2.77 24.72
N LYS A 224 -14.45 -2.28 23.54
CA LYS A 224 -15.88 -2.34 23.14
C LYS A 224 -16.39 -3.78 23.03
N ILE A 225 -15.60 -4.70 22.48
CA ILE A 225 -15.98 -6.12 22.43
C ILE A 225 -16.09 -6.69 23.84
N GLU A 226 -15.18 -6.35 24.74
CA GLU A 226 -15.24 -6.78 26.13
C GLU A 226 -16.50 -6.28 26.82
N ASP A 227 -16.89 -5.03 26.63
CA ASP A 227 -18.13 -4.47 27.16
C ASP A 227 -19.37 -5.19 26.61
N ILE A 228 -19.41 -5.41 25.27
CA ILE A 228 -20.49 -6.17 24.63
C ILE A 228 -20.61 -7.57 25.23
N CYS A 229 -19.49 -8.26 25.44
CA CYS A 229 -19.47 -9.59 26.05
C CYS A 229 -20.01 -9.56 27.48
N ARG A 230 -19.57 -8.60 28.29
CA ARG A 230 -19.99 -8.46 29.70
C ARG A 230 -21.47 -8.15 29.87
N ILE A 231 -22.00 -7.23 29.02
CA ILE A 231 -23.42 -6.83 29.05
C ILE A 231 -24.33 -8.02 28.67
N ASN A 232 -23.85 -8.96 27.86
CA ASN A 232 -24.63 -10.07 27.34
C ASN A 232 -24.29 -11.43 27.96
N ASP A 233 -23.67 -11.46 29.12
CA ASP A 233 -23.32 -12.70 29.85
C ASP A 233 -22.49 -13.69 29.01
N TYR A 234 -21.69 -13.18 28.06
CA TYR A 234 -20.73 -13.98 27.34
C TYR A 234 -19.38 -13.96 28.07
N PRO A 235 -18.67 -15.11 28.22
CA PRO A 235 -17.36 -15.15 28.88
C PRO A 235 -16.31 -14.36 28.11
N TYR A 236 -16.05 -13.10 28.50
CA TYR A 236 -15.14 -12.20 27.78
C TYR A 236 -13.71 -12.74 27.66
N THR A 237 -13.24 -13.54 28.62
CA THR A 237 -11.92 -14.19 28.54
C THR A 237 -11.78 -15.16 27.37
N ALA A 238 -12.88 -15.71 26.88
CA ALA A 238 -12.91 -16.55 25.68
C ALA A 238 -12.91 -15.71 24.39
N ALA A 239 -13.36 -14.45 24.42
CA ALA A 239 -13.49 -13.61 23.23
C ALA A 239 -12.16 -13.44 22.49
N ALA A 240 -11.11 -13.05 23.19
CA ALA A 240 -9.79 -12.83 22.58
C ALA A 240 -9.25 -14.05 21.82
N SER A 241 -9.52 -15.27 22.33
CA SER A 241 -9.07 -16.51 21.66
C SER A 241 -9.91 -16.87 20.44
N HIS A 242 -11.09 -16.31 20.29
CA HIS A 242 -11.98 -16.57 19.15
C HIS A 242 -11.90 -15.51 18.06
N LEU A 243 -11.36 -14.31 18.35
CA LEU A 243 -11.24 -13.25 17.34
C LEU A 243 -10.40 -13.68 16.13
N ASP A 244 -9.27 -14.35 16.35
CA ASP A 244 -8.44 -14.86 15.24
C ASP A 244 -9.20 -15.88 14.39
N ASN A 245 -10.01 -16.73 15.02
CA ASN A 245 -10.84 -17.71 14.31
C ASN A 245 -11.91 -17.01 13.46
N LEU A 246 -12.61 -16.01 14.02
CA LEU A 246 -13.61 -15.24 13.30
C LEU A 246 -12.98 -14.42 12.16
N ALA A 247 -11.84 -13.79 12.43
CA ALA A 247 -11.10 -13.02 11.43
C ALA A 247 -10.65 -13.89 10.25
N SER A 248 -10.16 -15.11 10.53
CA SER A 248 -9.70 -16.03 9.49
C SER A 248 -10.81 -16.49 8.55
N ALA A 249 -12.05 -16.52 9.04
CA ALA A 249 -13.23 -16.86 8.22
C ALA A 249 -13.66 -15.71 7.28
N ASP A 250 -13.26 -14.47 7.56
CA ASP A 250 -13.51 -13.28 6.73
C ASP A 250 -12.18 -12.58 6.39
N SER A 251 -11.27 -13.32 5.73
CA SER A 251 -9.99 -12.76 5.26
C SER A 251 -10.20 -11.92 4.00
N TYR A 252 -9.45 -10.83 3.86
CA TYR A 252 -9.49 -9.97 2.69
C TYR A 252 -8.14 -9.29 2.44
N ASN A 253 -7.93 -8.82 1.22
CA ASN A 253 -6.74 -8.07 0.84
C ASN A 253 -7.15 -6.70 0.31
N PRO A 254 -7.01 -5.62 1.10
CA PRO A 254 -7.51 -4.30 0.70
C PRO A 254 -6.83 -3.74 -0.55
N ALA A 255 -5.55 -4.05 -0.77
CA ALA A 255 -4.85 -3.63 -1.99
C ALA A 255 -5.37 -4.38 -3.22
N LEU A 256 -5.64 -5.68 -3.11
CA LEU A 256 -6.22 -6.45 -4.21
C LEU A 256 -7.67 -6.04 -4.49
N ASP A 257 -8.44 -5.75 -3.45
CA ASP A 257 -9.81 -5.24 -3.57
C ASP A 257 -9.80 -3.87 -4.27
N TRP A 258 -8.85 -3.00 -3.93
CA TRP A 258 -8.66 -1.73 -4.63
C TRP A 258 -8.31 -1.94 -6.10
N VAL A 259 -7.39 -2.83 -6.44
CA VAL A 259 -7.05 -3.16 -7.84
C VAL A 259 -8.26 -3.67 -8.61
N LYS A 260 -9.12 -4.46 -7.95
CA LYS A 260 -10.33 -5.05 -8.56
C LYS A 260 -11.57 -4.16 -8.47
N SER A 261 -11.47 -2.97 -7.85
CA SER A 261 -12.64 -2.08 -7.66
C SER A 261 -13.30 -1.68 -8.97
N GLN A 262 -12.51 -1.59 -10.04
CA GLN A 262 -13.01 -1.43 -11.40
C GLN A 262 -12.26 -2.37 -12.35
N PRO A 263 -12.94 -2.99 -13.33
CA PRO A 263 -12.27 -3.79 -14.34
C PRO A 263 -11.42 -2.91 -15.25
N TRP A 264 -10.37 -3.49 -15.84
CA TRP A 264 -9.58 -2.80 -16.86
C TRP A 264 -10.45 -2.39 -18.05
N ASP A 265 -10.38 -1.14 -18.44
CA ASP A 265 -11.18 -0.53 -19.52
C ASP A 265 -10.62 -0.80 -20.93
N GLY A 266 -9.51 -1.55 -21.05
CA GLY A 266 -8.85 -1.89 -22.32
C GLY A 266 -7.78 -0.90 -22.79
N ASN A 267 -7.62 0.25 -22.13
CA ASN A 267 -6.59 1.24 -22.50
C ASN A 267 -5.26 0.91 -21.82
N SER A 268 -4.16 0.96 -22.57
CA SER A 268 -2.82 0.65 -22.04
C SER A 268 -2.21 1.85 -21.34
N ARG A 269 -2.35 1.91 -20.02
CA ARG A 269 -1.76 2.95 -19.17
C ARG A 269 -0.40 2.58 -18.59
N LEU A 270 -0.08 1.29 -18.57
CA LEU A 270 1.23 0.84 -18.09
C LEU A 270 2.37 1.39 -18.99
N ARG A 271 2.13 1.51 -20.31
CA ARG A 271 3.08 2.13 -21.21
C ARG A 271 3.16 3.63 -21.00
N GLU A 272 2.03 4.31 -20.83
CA GLU A 272 1.99 5.75 -20.52
C GLU A 272 2.76 6.05 -19.23
N LEU A 273 2.65 5.19 -18.21
CA LEU A 273 3.39 5.34 -16.96
C LEU A 273 4.90 5.16 -17.17
N PHE A 274 5.33 4.22 -18.01
CA PHE A 274 6.74 4.08 -18.36
C PHE A 274 7.26 5.31 -19.11
N ASP A 275 6.47 5.89 -19.98
CA ASP A 275 6.83 7.09 -20.75
C ASP A 275 6.94 8.37 -19.87
N CYS A 276 6.48 8.30 -18.59
CA CYS A 276 6.81 9.32 -17.59
C CYS A 276 8.29 9.31 -17.16
N LEU A 277 9.04 8.26 -17.54
CA LEU A 277 10.46 8.12 -17.27
C LEU A 277 11.24 8.49 -18.55
N THR A 278 11.96 9.60 -18.54
CA THR A 278 12.93 9.90 -19.62
C THR A 278 14.20 9.12 -19.32
N LEU A 279 14.54 8.16 -20.16
CA LEU A 279 15.74 7.36 -20.01
C LEU A 279 17.01 8.18 -20.30
N ALA A 280 18.08 7.92 -19.57
CA ALA A 280 19.38 8.53 -19.82
C ALA A 280 20.05 7.99 -21.10
N ASP A 281 19.74 6.74 -21.47
CA ASP A 281 20.20 6.07 -22.68
C ASP A 281 18.98 5.50 -23.43
N GLN A 282 18.69 6.06 -24.61
CA GLN A 282 17.55 5.65 -25.42
C GLN A 282 17.73 4.27 -26.06
N ASP A 283 18.98 3.84 -26.27
CA ASP A 283 19.28 2.50 -26.80
C ASP A 283 18.88 1.38 -25.81
N LYS A 284 18.64 1.73 -24.55
CA LYS A 284 18.17 0.83 -23.49
C LYS A 284 16.64 0.80 -23.31
N THR A 285 15.88 1.43 -24.21
CA THR A 285 14.41 1.55 -24.06
C THR A 285 13.73 0.19 -23.98
N GLU A 286 14.05 -0.75 -24.84
CA GLU A 286 13.39 -2.06 -24.88
C GLU A 286 13.66 -2.90 -23.63
N ILE A 287 14.91 -2.92 -23.17
CA ILE A 287 15.25 -3.64 -21.94
C ILE A 287 14.62 -2.98 -20.72
N SER A 288 14.66 -1.64 -20.63
CA SER A 288 14.06 -0.88 -19.54
C SER A 288 12.53 -1.08 -19.48
N TRP A 289 11.86 -1.08 -20.63
CA TRP A 289 10.43 -1.38 -20.73
C TRP A 289 10.13 -2.82 -20.29
N THR A 290 10.93 -3.78 -20.69
CA THR A 290 10.76 -5.18 -20.29
C THR A 290 10.88 -5.35 -18.78
N LEU A 291 11.90 -4.74 -18.16
CA LEU A 291 12.11 -4.77 -16.70
C LEU A 291 10.95 -4.10 -15.97
N PHE A 292 10.55 -2.90 -16.40
CA PHE A 292 9.46 -2.14 -15.82
C PHE A 292 8.15 -2.93 -15.86
N ARG A 293 7.73 -3.37 -17.05
CA ARG A 293 6.50 -4.13 -17.24
C ARG A 293 6.47 -5.42 -16.43
N LYS A 294 7.55 -6.21 -16.46
CA LYS A 294 7.63 -7.48 -15.72
C LYS A 294 7.67 -7.27 -14.21
N TRP A 295 8.19 -6.14 -13.73
CA TRP A 295 8.11 -5.80 -12.32
C TRP A 295 6.66 -5.56 -11.88
N PHE A 296 5.86 -4.83 -12.66
CA PHE A 296 4.43 -4.65 -12.40
C PHE A 296 3.68 -5.99 -12.39
N PHE A 297 4.00 -6.85 -13.35
CA PHE A 297 3.41 -8.19 -13.41
C PHE A 297 3.79 -9.06 -12.19
N GLY A 298 5.03 -9.01 -11.74
CA GLY A 298 5.48 -9.69 -10.55
C GLY A 298 4.83 -9.17 -9.27
N ALA A 299 4.73 -7.85 -9.13
CA ALA A 299 4.10 -7.20 -8.00
C ALA A 299 2.61 -7.56 -7.87
N ILE A 300 1.86 -7.56 -8.98
CA ILE A 300 0.45 -7.95 -8.97
C ILE A 300 0.26 -9.47 -8.85
N ALA A 301 1.19 -10.28 -9.35
CA ALA A 301 1.17 -11.73 -9.17
C ALA A 301 1.36 -12.12 -7.70
N LEU A 302 2.25 -11.44 -6.97
CA LEU A 302 2.38 -11.59 -5.51
C LEU A 302 1.09 -11.20 -4.78
N LEU A 303 0.55 -10.02 -5.09
CA LEU A 303 -0.65 -9.50 -4.44
C LEU A 303 -1.84 -10.41 -4.65
N SER A 304 -2.03 -10.92 -5.87
CA SER A 304 -3.15 -11.80 -6.23
C SER A 304 -2.96 -13.26 -5.81
N GLY A 305 -1.82 -13.62 -5.22
CA GLY A 305 -1.53 -14.98 -4.79
C GLY A 305 -1.21 -15.97 -5.93
N LYS A 306 -0.97 -15.48 -7.16
CA LYS A 306 -0.54 -16.32 -8.30
C LYS A 306 0.89 -16.84 -8.12
N THR A 307 1.68 -16.12 -7.36
CA THR A 307 3.00 -16.55 -6.90
C THR A 307 3.22 -16.10 -5.46
N ASN A 308 4.07 -16.79 -4.74
CA ASN A 308 4.57 -16.39 -3.42
C ASN A 308 6.04 -15.99 -3.48
N LYS A 309 6.64 -15.97 -4.68
CA LYS A 309 8.05 -15.65 -4.89
C LYS A 309 8.22 -14.73 -6.08
N PHE A 310 8.71 -13.52 -5.80
CA PHE A 310 9.19 -12.56 -6.78
C PHE A 310 10.37 -11.81 -6.17
N GLU A 311 11.58 -12.14 -6.60
CA GLU A 311 12.82 -11.70 -5.97
C GLU A 311 13.45 -10.45 -6.61
N HIS A 312 12.75 -9.81 -7.56
CA HIS A 312 13.30 -8.71 -8.34
C HIS A 312 12.93 -7.35 -7.73
N VAL A 313 13.90 -6.45 -7.71
CA VAL A 313 13.79 -5.07 -7.22
C VAL A 313 13.95 -4.12 -8.40
N LEU A 314 12.94 -3.33 -8.71
CA LEU A 314 13.04 -2.27 -9.72
C LEU A 314 13.78 -1.09 -9.11
N ILE A 315 14.85 -0.61 -9.77
CA ILE A 315 15.68 0.47 -9.25
C ILE A 315 15.78 1.59 -10.26
N LEU A 316 15.34 2.79 -9.86
CA LEU A 316 15.58 4.00 -10.64
C LEU A 316 16.90 4.62 -10.24
N VAL A 317 17.80 4.77 -11.23
CA VAL A 317 19.16 5.31 -11.05
C VAL A 317 19.20 6.71 -11.61
N ASP A 318 19.64 7.67 -10.78
CA ASP A 318 19.79 9.08 -11.14
C ASP A 318 21.07 9.64 -10.51
N PRO A 319 22.14 9.83 -11.30
CA PRO A 319 23.43 10.29 -10.77
C PRO A 319 23.40 11.70 -10.19
N MET A 320 22.50 12.55 -10.68
CA MET A 320 22.42 13.95 -10.25
C MET A 320 21.65 14.13 -8.95
N GLY A 321 20.74 13.19 -8.65
CA GLY A 321 19.82 13.31 -7.52
C GLY A 321 18.69 14.32 -7.76
N GLY A 322 17.61 14.19 -7.00
CA GLY A 322 16.54 15.22 -7.00
C GLY A 322 15.48 15.10 -8.09
N LEU A 323 15.52 14.13 -9.00
CA LEU A 323 14.52 13.96 -10.07
C LEU A 323 13.13 13.52 -9.59
N GLY A 324 12.95 13.24 -8.30
CA GLY A 324 11.65 12.83 -7.76
C GLY A 324 11.35 11.33 -7.89
N LYS A 325 12.36 10.47 -7.94
CA LYS A 325 12.20 9.01 -8.04
C LYS A 325 11.28 8.41 -6.98
N THR A 326 11.53 8.73 -5.69
CA THR A 326 10.66 8.31 -4.57
C THR A 326 9.25 8.88 -4.72
N ARG A 327 9.10 10.14 -5.17
CA ARG A 327 7.77 10.72 -5.43
C ARG A 327 7.02 9.97 -6.51
N PHE A 328 7.70 9.55 -7.58
CA PHE A 328 7.11 8.72 -8.63
C PHE A 328 6.62 7.38 -8.06
N PHE A 329 7.44 6.69 -7.27
CA PHE A 329 7.02 5.44 -6.65
C PHE A 329 5.83 5.65 -5.70
N ASN A 330 5.76 6.79 -5.02
CA ASN A 330 4.65 7.13 -4.12
C ASN A 330 3.33 7.40 -4.85
N THR A 331 3.33 7.53 -6.18
CA THR A 331 2.09 7.61 -6.98
C THR A 331 1.50 6.25 -7.32
N LEU A 332 2.28 5.16 -7.21
CA LEU A 332 1.91 3.85 -7.75
C LEU A 332 0.69 3.20 -7.08
N CYS A 333 0.44 3.48 -5.82
CA CYS A 333 -0.76 2.99 -5.11
C CYS A 333 -1.09 3.91 -3.91
N PRO A 334 -2.27 3.75 -3.28
CA PRO A 334 -2.59 4.45 -2.04
C PRO A 334 -1.53 4.26 -0.96
N LYS A 335 -1.29 5.32 -0.17
CA LYS A 335 -0.25 5.34 0.87
C LYS A 335 -0.37 4.21 1.89
N ASP A 336 -1.59 3.75 2.17
CA ASP A 336 -1.82 2.65 3.11
C ASP A 336 -1.20 1.33 2.66
N PHE A 337 -0.97 1.16 1.35
CA PHE A 337 -0.45 -0.07 0.76
C PHE A 337 1.06 -0.04 0.50
N GLN A 338 1.72 1.07 0.78
CA GLN A 338 3.16 1.25 0.51
C GLN A 338 3.92 1.79 1.72
N ALA A 339 5.24 1.63 1.66
CA ALA A 339 6.18 2.28 2.57
C ALA A 339 7.40 2.74 1.77
N ASP A 340 7.91 3.91 2.10
CA ASP A 340 9.08 4.52 1.48
C ASP A 340 10.24 4.64 2.46
N GLY A 341 11.46 4.72 1.93
CA GLY A 341 12.67 4.94 2.71
C GLY A 341 12.98 3.89 3.77
N VAL A 342 12.52 2.66 3.60
CA VAL A 342 12.66 1.61 4.62
C VAL A 342 14.08 1.06 4.63
N THR A 343 14.74 1.12 5.78
CA THR A 343 16.00 0.40 6.02
C THR A 343 15.65 -1.00 6.54
N LEU A 344 15.80 -1.99 5.68
CA LEU A 344 15.49 -3.38 6.03
C LEU A 344 16.66 -4.01 6.80
N ASN A 345 16.39 -4.47 8.01
CA ASN A 345 17.24 -5.39 8.75
C ASN A 345 16.62 -6.80 8.71
N PRO A 346 17.15 -7.74 7.89
CA PRO A 346 16.58 -9.09 7.75
C PRO A 346 16.63 -9.94 9.02
N ASP A 347 17.44 -9.59 10.00
CA ASP A 347 17.62 -10.30 11.27
C ASP A 347 16.70 -9.75 12.38
N ASP A 348 16.13 -8.56 12.17
CA ASP A 348 15.18 -7.95 13.08
C ASP A 348 13.74 -8.26 12.64
N LYS A 349 12.99 -8.94 13.52
CA LYS A 349 11.62 -9.38 13.23
C LYS A 349 10.64 -8.22 13.06
N ASP A 350 10.83 -7.13 13.80
CA ASP A 350 9.94 -5.97 13.73
C ASP A 350 10.17 -5.19 12.43
N SER A 351 11.44 -5.05 12.01
CA SER A 351 11.81 -4.51 10.71
C SER A 351 11.21 -5.33 9.57
N VAL A 352 11.32 -6.67 9.66
CA VAL A 352 10.72 -7.56 8.65
C VAL A 352 9.21 -7.44 8.64
N LEU A 353 8.53 -7.42 9.80
CA LEU A 353 7.07 -7.31 9.89
C LEU A 353 6.57 -6.00 9.28
N GLN A 354 7.25 -4.89 9.57
CA GLN A 354 6.92 -3.58 8.99
C GLN A 354 6.94 -3.61 7.45
N VAL A 355 7.98 -4.22 6.88
CA VAL A 355 8.15 -4.34 5.43
C VAL A 355 7.10 -5.24 4.80
N VAL A 356 6.93 -6.46 5.35
CA VAL A 356 6.03 -7.46 4.75
C VAL A 356 4.54 -7.19 5.00
N SER A 357 4.22 -6.16 5.77
CA SER A 357 2.86 -5.65 5.99
C SER A 357 2.41 -4.64 4.94
N LYS A 358 3.22 -4.40 3.92
CA LYS A 358 2.92 -3.51 2.80
C LYS A 358 3.05 -4.24 1.47
N TRP A 359 2.34 -3.76 0.47
CA TRP A 359 2.42 -4.31 -0.89
C TRP A 359 3.66 -3.81 -1.63
N LEU A 360 3.85 -2.49 -1.71
CA LEU A 360 5.00 -1.87 -2.37
C LEU A 360 5.91 -1.24 -1.32
N VAL A 361 7.19 -1.59 -1.35
CA VAL A 361 8.16 -1.09 -0.38
C VAL A 361 9.39 -0.55 -1.07
N GLU A 362 9.72 0.73 -0.82
CA GLU A 362 10.98 1.33 -1.22
C GLU A 362 12.07 0.94 -0.24
N LEU A 363 13.09 0.28 -0.75
CA LEU A 363 14.33 0.03 0.00
C LEU A 363 15.17 1.31 -0.05
N GLY A 364 15.30 1.98 1.08
CA GLY A 364 16.14 3.16 1.21
C GLY A 364 17.63 2.81 1.09
N GLU A 365 18.42 3.75 0.55
CA GLU A 365 19.89 3.73 0.55
C GLU A 365 20.55 2.47 -0.02
N ILE A 366 19.94 1.81 -1.00
CA ILE A 366 20.60 0.70 -1.71
C ILE A 366 21.90 1.22 -2.36
N GLY A 367 23.04 0.83 -1.81
CA GLY A 367 24.35 1.12 -2.41
C GLY A 367 25.22 2.18 -1.72
N ALA A 368 24.69 3.01 -0.80
CA ALA A 368 25.52 3.99 -0.08
C ALA A 368 25.99 3.48 1.30
N THR A 369 25.15 2.65 1.96
CA THR A 369 25.35 2.21 3.34
C THR A 369 25.52 0.69 3.47
N PHE A 370 25.14 -0.08 2.44
CA PHE A 370 25.19 -1.54 2.50
C PHE A 370 26.61 -2.08 2.31
N SER A 371 27.10 -2.78 3.31
CA SER A 371 28.30 -3.62 3.15
C SER A 371 27.98 -4.81 2.22
N LYS A 372 29.02 -5.51 1.77
CA LYS A 372 28.82 -6.72 0.94
C LYS A 372 27.95 -7.78 1.66
N SER A 373 28.12 -7.92 2.98
CA SER A 373 27.31 -8.83 3.80
C SER A 373 25.84 -8.42 3.85
N ASP A 374 25.54 -7.11 3.89
CA ASP A 374 24.17 -6.62 3.92
C ASP A 374 23.44 -6.90 2.61
N ILE A 375 24.15 -6.76 1.48
CA ILE A 375 23.63 -7.11 0.14
C ILE A 375 23.34 -8.61 0.03
N GLU A 376 24.20 -9.47 0.56
CA GLU A 376 23.97 -10.92 0.59
C GLU A 376 22.76 -11.28 1.47
N SER A 377 22.64 -10.66 2.63
CA SER A 377 21.48 -10.80 3.52
C SER A 377 20.20 -10.32 2.86
N LEU A 378 20.23 -9.18 2.16
CA LEU A 378 19.10 -8.67 1.37
C LEU A 378 18.73 -9.64 0.26
N LYS A 379 19.69 -10.17 -0.51
CA LYS A 379 19.43 -11.16 -1.57
C LYS A 379 18.80 -12.44 -1.00
N ALA A 380 19.27 -12.91 0.17
CA ALA A 380 18.69 -14.05 0.86
C ALA A 380 17.25 -13.75 1.31
N PHE A 381 17.01 -12.56 1.85
CA PHE A 381 15.66 -12.12 2.23
C PHE A 381 14.70 -12.04 1.03
N LEU A 382 15.13 -11.42 -0.08
CA LEU A 382 14.32 -11.31 -1.31
C LEU A 382 13.92 -12.68 -1.88
N SER A 383 14.75 -13.70 -1.67
CA SER A 383 14.52 -15.05 -2.21
C SER A 383 13.57 -15.90 -1.36
N LYS A 384 13.15 -15.43 -0.18
CA LYS A 384 12.18 -16.14 0.66
C LYS A 384 10.81 -16.13 0.01
N ASP A 385 10.12 -17.25 0.06
CA ASP A 385 8.72 -17.40 -0.39
C ASP A 385 7.72 -17.21 0.76
N LYS A 386 8.17 -17.35 2.00
CA LYS A 386 7.38 -17.23 3.23
C LYS A 386 8.19 -16.51 4.30
N ASP A 387 7.47 -15.79 5.13
CA ASP A 387 8.02 -15.15 6.31
C ASP A 387 7.45 -15.85 7.56
N GLU A 388 8.31 -16.39 8.42
CA GLU A 388 7.91 -16.97 9.70
C GLU A 388 8.08 -15.92 10.79
N LEU A 389 6.98 -15.36 11.24
CA LEU A 389 6.95 -14.29 12.21
C LEU A 389 6.02 -14.67 13.37
N ARG A 390 6.42 -14.29 14.57
CA ARG A 390 5.59 -14.39 15.75
C ARG A 390 5.19 -12.97 16.16
N PRO A 391 3.95 -12.52 15.85
CA PRO A 391 3.45 -11.24 16.33
C PRO A 391 3.54 -11.14 17.84
N ALA A 392 3.64 -9.91 18.36
CA ALA A 392 3.60 -9.66 19.79
C ALA A 392 2.32 -10.30 20.37
N TYR A 393 2.48 -11.03 21.48
CA TYR A 393 1.40 -11.76 22.16
C TYR A 393 0.83 -13.00 21.44
N ALA A 394 1.30 -13.35 20.25
CA ALA A 394 0.87 -14.58 19.58
C ALA A 394 1.40 -15.83 20.30
N ARG A 395 0.57 -16.88 20.38
CA ARG A 395 0.95 -18.16 21.03
C ARG A 395 1.96 -18.96 20.22
N ALA A 396 1.95 -18.81 18.88
CA ALA A 396 2.82 -19.52 17.94
C ALA A 396 3.33 -18.57 16.84
N ALA A 397 4.41 -18.96 16.17
CA ALA A 397 4.84 -18.31 14.94
C ALA A 397 3.88 -18.69 13.80
N ASN A 398 3.50 -17.71 13.02
CA ASN A 398 2.68 -17.89 11.82
C ASN A 398 3.56 -17.85 10.57
N ARG A 399 3.16 -18.60 9.55
CA ARG A 399 3.77 -18.58 8.22
C ARG A 399 2.94 -17.70 7.32
N TYR A 400 3.53 -16.59 6.89
CA TYR A 400 2.88 -15.62 6.02
C TYR A 400 3.38 -15.78 4.58
N GLN A 401 2.47 -15.84 3.64
CA GLN A 401 2.84 -15.77 2.21
C GLN A 401 3.32 -14.36 1.89
N ARG A 402 4.39 -14.26 1.11
CA ARG A 402 4.89 -12.96 0.69
C ARG A 402 3.95 -12.31 -0.32
N ARG A 403 3.59 -11.04 -0.07
CA ARG A 403 2.76 -10.21 -0.95
C ARG A 403 3.47 -8.90 -1.32
N THR A 404 4.66 -8.69 -0.81
CA THR A 404 5.45 -7.46 -0.93
C THR A 404 6.35 -7.50 -2.14
N ALA A 405 6.26 -6.50 -3.01
CA ALA A 405 7.21 -6.21 -4.07
C ALA A 405 8.09 -5.04 -3.68
N PHE A 406 9.36 -5.12 -4.07
CA PHE A 406 10.38 -4.15 -3.70
C PHE A 406 10.78 -3.28 -4.87
N PHE A 407 11.05 -2.02 -4.59
CA PHE A 407 11.66 -1.07 -5.50
C PHE A 407 12.71 -0.24 -4.75
N GLY A 408 13.49 0.54 -5.48
CA GLY A 408 14.51 1.37 -4.87
C GLY A 408 14.88 2.55 -5.74
N SER A 409 15.49 3.55 -5.11
CA SER A 409 16.05 4.71 -5.77
C SER A 409 17.52 4.88 -5.37
N VAL A 410 18.40 5.04 -6.34
CA VAL A 410 19.85 5.23 -6.08
C VAL A 410 20.38 6.42 -6.87
N ASN A 411 21.41 7.08 -6.30
CA ASN A 411 22.09 8.19 -6.95
C ASN A 411 23.47 7.78 -7.51
N ASN A 412 23.98 6.62 -7.12
CA ASN A 412 25.23 6.10 -7.66
C ASN A 412 24.94 5.14 -8.82
N VAL A 413 25.51 5.40 -10.00
CA VAL A 413 25.37 4.49 -11.14
C VAL A 413 26.00 3.14 -10.82
N GLN A 414 27.17 3.14 -10.17
CA GLN A 414 27.90 1.92 -9.82
C GLN A 414 27.56 1.46 -8.41
N PHE A 415 26.32 1.01 -8.19
CA PHE A 415 25.84 0.59 -6.87
C PHE A 415 25.88 -0.93 -6.63
N LEU A 416 26.05 -1.74 -7.68
CA LEU A 416 26.09 -3.20 -7.57
C LEU A 416 27.51 -3.65 -7.17
N MET A 417 27.72 -3.95 -5.90
CA MET A 417 29.05 -4.28 -5.35
C MET A 417 29.46 -5.75 -5.52
N ASP A 418 28.59 -6.61 -6.02
CA ASP A 418 28.87 -8.05 -6.13
C ASP A 418 29.01 -8.46 -7.59
N ASP A 419 29.95 -9.38 -7.86
CA ASP A 419 30.19 -9.95 -9.19
C ASP A 419 29.16 -11.03 -9.56
N THR A 420 28.37 -11.50 -8.59
CA THR A 420 27.46 -12.62 -8.76
C THR A 420 26.03 -12.30 -8.33
N ASN A 421 25.07 -12.92 -9.02
CA ASN A 421 23.65 -12.86 -8.65
C ASN A 421 22.98 -11.46 -8.66
N ASN A 422 23.49 -10.50 -9.45
CA ASN A 422 22.87 -9.18 -9.60
C ASN A 422 21.56 -9.21 -10.38
N ARG A 423 21.15 -10.34 -10.93
CA ARG A 423 19.89 -10.52 -11.68
C ARG A 423 18.62 -10.15 -10.92
N ARG A 424 18.71 -10.03 -9.58
CA ARG A 424 17.58 -9.58 -8.75
C ARG A 424 17.34 -8.09 -8.82
N PHE A 425 18.37 -7.32 -9.17
CA PHE A 425 18.28 -5.87 -9.30
C PHE A 425 18.04 -5.49 -10.75
N TRP A 426 16.99 -4.72 -10.99
CA TRP A 426 16.56 -4.27 -12.31
C TRP A 426 16.72 -2.76 -12.42
N PRO A 427 17.94 -2.27 -12.70
CA PRO A 427 18.23 -0.85 -12.79
C PRO A 427 17.69 -0.24 -14.08
N ILE A 428 17.10 0.95 -13.97
CA ILE A 428 16.72 1.82 -15.07
C ILE A 428 17.33 3.19 -14.79
N GLN A 429 18.27 3.62 -15.62
CA GLN A 429 18.86 4.95 -15.49
C GLN A 429 17.97 5.98 -16.15
N VAL A 430 17.59 7.00 -15.38
CA VAL A 430 16.69 8.06 -15.80
C VAL A 430 17.39 9.41 -15.86
N ALA A 431 17.03 10.23 -16.86
CA ALA A 431 17.44 11.62 -17.00
C ALA A 431 16.36 12.60 -16.50
N ALA A 432 15.08 12.19 -16.53
CA ALA A 432 13.98 12.95 -15.97
C ALA A 432 12.85 12.01 -15.53
N VAL A 433 12.05 12.45 -14.56
CA VAL A 433 10.91 11.71 -14.02
C VAL A 433 9.72 12.65 -13.89
N ASN A 434 8.64 12.36 -14.62
CA ASN A 434 7.37 13.05 -14.43
C ASN A 434 6.55 12.35 -13.33
N TYR A 435 6.72 12.77 -12.08
CA TYR A 435 5.95 12.27 -10.94
C TYR A 435 4.61 12.99 -10.72
N GLN A 436 4.33 14.06 -11.49
CA GLN A 436 3.09 14.84 -11.43
C GLN A 436 2.08 14.39 -12.50
N HIS A 437 2.17 13.15 -12.94
CA HIS A 437 1.22 12.59 -13.91
C HIS A 437 -0.18 12.41 -13.29
N SER A 438 -1.20 12.43 -14.14
CA SER A 438 -2.61 12.19 -13.78
C SER A 438 -3.13 10.82 -14.21
N ILE A 439 -2.21 9.84 -14.39
CA ILE A 439 -2.57 8.49 -14.83
C ILE A 439 -3.35 7.79 -13.71
N ASP A 440 -4.47 7.17 -14.08
CA ASP A 440 -5.26 6.36 -13.16
C ASP A 440 -4.51 5.08 -12.79
N MET A 441 -3.93 5.07 -11.59
CA MET A 441 -3.11 3.96 -11.11
C MET A 441 -3.91 2.70 -10.80
N GLN A 442 -5.20 2.82 -10.45
CA GLN A 442 -6.06 1.66 -10.31
C GLN A 442 -6.17 0.92 -11.65
N GLN A 443 -6.35 1.65 -12.75
CA GLN A 443 -6.43 1.09 -14.10
C GLN A 443 -5.08 0.52 -14.59
N VAL A 444 -3.93 1.11 -14.21
CA VAL A 444 -2.61 0.52 -14.47
C VAL A 444 -2.49 -0.87 -13.85
N TRP A 445 -2.91 -1.01 -12.59
CA TRP A 445 -2.85 -2.30 -11.92
C TRP A 445 -3.92 -3.28 -12.39
N ALA A 446 -5.11 -2.80 -12.75
CA ALA A 446 -6.15 -3.60 -13.40
C ALA A 446 -5.68 -4.13 -14.77
N GLU A 447 -4.97 -3.31 -15.57
CA GLU A 447 -4.29 -3.74 -16.81
C GLU A 447 -3.29 -4.86 -16.52
N ALA A 448 -2.38 -4.66 -15.56
CA ALA A 448 -1.37 -5.65 -15.21
C ALA A 448 -2.02 -6.98 -14.76
N LEU A 449 -3.09 -6.91 -13.95
CA LEU A 449 -3.84 -8.09 -13.52
C LEU A 449 -4.51 -8.80 -14.70
N ALA A 450 -5.14 -8.06 -15.61
CA ALA A 450 -5.78 -8.61 -16.79
C ALA A 450 -4.77 -9.32 -17.71
N ARG A 451 -3.60 -8.71 -17.94
CA ARG A 451 -2.54 -9.27 -18.78
C ARG A 451 -1.97 -10.57 -18.20
N ILE A 452 -1.69 -10.63 -16.90
CA ILE A 452 -1.22 -11.89 -16.28
C ILE A 452 -2.33 -12.97 -16.24
N ASN A 453 -3.60 -12.57 -16.21
CA ASN A 453 -4.72 -13.51 -16.34
C ASN A 453 -4.84 -14.04 -17.79
N ALA A 454 -4.45 -13.24 -18.78
CA ALA A 454 -4.38 -13.64 -20.18
C ALA A 454 -3.13 -14.48 -20.51
N GLY A 455 -2.23 -14.73 -19.56
CA GLY A 455 -1.07 -15.59 -19.71
C GLY A 455 0.27 -14.88 -19.88
N GLU A 456 0.32 -13.55 -19.80
CA GLU A 456 1.61 -12.85 -19.75
C GLU A 456 2.38 -13.21 -18.49
N THR A 457 3.71 -13.36 -18.62
CA THR A 457 4.57 -13.82 -17.54
C THR A 457 5.40 -12.67 -16.95
N TRP A 458 5.62 -12.76 -15.63
CA TRP A 458 6.56 -11.89 -14.90
C TRP A 458 7.99 -12.43 -14.86
N HIS A 459 8.20 -13.66 -15.34
CA HIS A 459 9.53 -14.24 -15.42
C HIS A 459 10.25 -13.75 -16.66
N LEU A 460 11.56 -13.58 -16.55
CA LEU A 460 12.43 -13.35 -17.68
C LEU A 460 12.68 -14.67 -18.41
N ASP A 461 12.64 -14.65 -19.71
CA ASP A 461 13.08 -15.77 -20.53
C ASP A 461 14.61 -15.89 -20.56
N GLN A 462 15.13 -16.89 -21.28
CA GLN A 462 16.57 -17.12 -21.34
C GLN A 462 17.32 -16.01 -22.07
N GLN A 463 16.73 -15.42 -23.11
CA GLN A 463 17.33 -14.32 -23.88
C GLN A 463 17.34 -13.03 -23.04
N GLU A 464 16.20 -12.69 -22.45
CA GLU A 464 16.05 -11.55 -21.54
C GLU A 464 17.05 -11.63 -20.37
N ASN A 465 17.26 -12.81 -19.79
CA ASN A 465 18.23 -13.02 -18.70
C ASN A 465 19.68 -12.75 -19.16
N CYS A 466 20.05 -13.14 -20.37
CA CYS A 466 21.37 -12.82 -20.93
C CYS A 466 21.56 -11.31 -21.11
N VAL A 467 20.59 -10.63 -21.73
CA VAL A 467 20.62 -9.18 -21.97
C VAL A 467 20.68 -8.40 -20.65
N ILE A 468 19.94 -8.84 -19.62
CA ILE A 468 19.99 -8.21 -18.28
C ILE A 468 21.36 -8.39 -17.62
N GLY A 469 22.02 -9.53 -17.81
CA GLY A 469 23.37 -9.73 -17.33
C GLY A 469 24.33 -8.66 -17.84
N GLU A 470 24.32 -8.42 -19.15
CA GLU A 470 25.12 -7.37 -19.81
C GLU A 470 24.67 -5.96 -19.39
N HIS A 471 23.35 -5.74 -19.28
CA HIS A 471 22.79 -4.47 -18.80
C HIS A 471 23.26 -4.14 -17.37
N ASN A 472 23.23 -5.11 -16.46
CA ASN A 472 23.63 -4.92 -15.07
C ASN A 472 25.14 -4.72 -14.90
N ASP A 473 25.96 -5.20 -15.83
CA ASP A 473 27.42 -4.96 -15.79
C ASP A 473 27.77 -3.45 -15.88
N ALA A 474 26.93 -2.63 -16.51
CA ALA A 474 27.10 -1.17 -16.54
C ALA A 474 26.91 -0.52 -15.15
N PHE A 475 26.13 -1.15 -14.27
CA PHE A 475 25.84 -0.65 -12.91
C PHE A 475 26.70 -1.30 -11.84
N ARG A 476 27.63 -2.17 -12.25
CA ARG A 476 28.53 -2.84 -11.33
C ARG A 476 29.64 -1.90 -10.86
N SER A 477 29.84 -1.85 -9.54
CA SER A 477 30.99 -1.18 -8.95
C SER A 477 32.26 -1.96 -9.31
N LYS A 478 33.15 -1.33 -10.04
CA LYS A 478 34.47 -1.92 -10.34
C LYS A 478 35.37 -1.76 -9.15
N ASP A 479 36.02 -2.85 -8.78
CA ASP A 479 37.08 -2.81 -7.78
C ASP A 479 38.30 -2.03 -8.32
N ARG A 480 39.03 -1.36 -7.44
CA ARG A 480 40.22 -0.61 -7.81
C ARG A 480 41.19 -1.44 -8.66
N ILE A 481 41.38 -2.71 -8.32
CA ILE A 481 42.25 -3.62 -9.07
C ILE A 481 41.70 -3.85 -10.49
N GLU A 482 40.40 -4.03 -10.60
CA GLU A 482 39.72 -4.20 -11.86
C GLU A 482 39.86 -2.95 -12.75
N GLU A 483 39.63 -1.76 -12.19
CA GLU A 483 39.81 -0.49 -12.91
C GLU A 483 41.22 -0.30 -13.41
N MET A 484 42.22 -0.60 -12.54
CA MET A 484 43.62 -0.50 -12.91
C MET A 484 44.01 -1.48 -14.02
N ILE A 485 43.48 -2.71 -13.99
CA ILE A 485 43.73 -3.71 -15.05
C ILE A 485 43.07 -3.27 -16.35
N LEU A 486 41.78 -2.87 -16.33
CA LEU A 486 41.02 -2.45 -17.51
C LEU A 486 41.59 -1.18 -18.18
N SER A 487 42.10 -0.26 -17.37
CA SER A 487 42.79 0.95 -17.89
C SER A 487 44.15 0.64 -18.52
N SER A 488 44.84 -0.35 -17.99
CA SER A 488 46.24 -0.68 -18.39
C SER A 488 46.32 -1.67 -19.58
N TYR A 489 45.27 -2.49 -19.79
CA TYR A 489 45.26 -3.51 -20.83
C TYR A 489 44.02 -3.40 -21.70
N ASP A 490 44.15 -3.71 -23.01
CA ASP A 490 43.05 -3.78 -23.95
C ASP A 490 42.66 -5.24 -24.17
N PRO A 491 41.43 -5.65 -23.81
CA PRO A 491 40.98 -7.02 -24.03
C PRO A 491 40.95 -7.46 -25.50
N GLY A 492 40.81 -6.49 -26.43
CA GLY A 492 40.79 -6.75 -27.88
C GLY A 492 42.19 -6.75 -28.55
N ALA A 493 43.23 -6.38 -27.78
CA ALA A 493 44.60 -6.37 -28.33
C ALA A 493 45.17 -7.79 -28.43
N LEU A 494 46.02 -8.01 -29.47
CA LEU A 494 46.67 -9.30 -29.66
C LEU A 494 47.60 -9.64 -28.47
N PRO A 495 47.44 -10.82 -27.88
CA PRO A 495 48.29 -11.27 -26.78
C PRO A 495 49.75 -11.45 -27.25
N SER A 496 50.69 -11.00 -26.44
CA SER A 496 52.13 -11.02 -26.79
C SER A 496 52.97 -11.78 -25.80
N ARG A 497 52.50 -12.02 -24.56
CA ARG A 497 53.29 -12.65 -23.49
C ARG A 497 52.42 -13.40 -22.47
N TYR A 498 53.09 -14.30 -21.73
CA TYR A 498 52.46 -15.00 -20.61
C TYR A 498 52.95 -14.38 -19.28
N VAL A 499 52.03 -13.94 -18.45
CA VAL A 499 52.33 -13.30 -17.16
C VAL A 499 51.42 -13.86 -16.06
N SER A 500 51.88 -13.86 -14.85
CA SER A 500 51.11 -14.21 -13.67
C SER A 500 50.29 -13.03 -13.16
N ALA A 501 49.28 -13.29 -12.34
CA ALA A 501 48.46 -12.23 -11.73
C ALA A 501 49.31 -11.29 -10.85
N SER A 502 50.34 -11.80 -10.18
CA SER A 502 51.24 -10.99 -9.34
C SER A 502 52.10 -10.07 -10.18
N GLU A 503 52.60 -10.53 -11.32
CA GLU A 503 53.35 -9.69 -12.28
C GLU A 503 52.46 -8.58 -12.84
N VAL A 504 51.20 -8.90 -13.23
CA VAL A 504 50.25 -7.89 -13.69
C VAL A 504 50.00 -6.83 -12.62
N LEU A 505 49.78 -7.24 -11.36
CA LEU A 505 49.56 -6.30 -10.25
C LEU A 505 50.79 -5.37 -10.04
N ASN A 506 51.98 -5.91 -10.10
CA ASN A 506 53.21 -5.11 -10.00
C ASN A 506 53.32 -4.11 -11.17
N GLU A 507 53.03 -4.52 -12.40
CA GLU A 507 53.06 -3.67 -13.59
C GLU A 507 52.06 -2.50 -13.54
N ILE A 508 50.91 -2.70 -12.94
CA ILE A 508 49.90 -1.64 -12.75
C ILE A 508 50.13 -0.82 -11.47
N GLY A 509 51.27 -1.02 -10.77
CA GLY A 509 51.72 -0.21 -9.64
C GLY A 509 51.14 -0.64 -8.28
N VAL A 510 50.61 -1.85 -8.16
CA VAL A 510 50.20 -2.42 -6.86
C VAL A 510 51.40 -3.06 -6.20
N LEU A 511 52.11 -2.27 -5.40
CA LEU A 511 53.29 -2.73 -4.65
C LEU A 511 52.82 -3.59 -3.46
N ASN A 512 53.38 -4.80 -3.30
CA ASN A 512 53.06 -5.75 -2.24
C ASN A 512 51.56 -6.18 -2.24
N PRO A 513 51.03 -6.77 -3.33
CA PRO A 513 49.65 -7.16 -3.42
C PRO A 513 49.29 -8.19 -2.34
N LYS A 514 48.18 -7.97 -1.67
CA LYS A 514 47.62 -8.94 -0.72
C LYS A 514 47.11 -10.17 -1.49
N GLN A 515 47.00 -11.29 -0.80
CA GLN A 515 46.43 -12.52 -1.40
C GLN A 515 45.02 -12.30 -1.98
N THR A 516 44.24 -11.41 -1.37
CA THR A 516 42.93 -10.99 -1.89
C THR A 516 43.03 -10.30 -3.24
N ASP A 517 44.02 -9.41 -3.41
CA ASP A 517 44.22 -8.65 -4.65
C ASP A 517 44.67 -9.58 -5.78
N THR A 518 45.55 -10.52 -5.47
CA THR A 518 46.00 -11.55 -6.41
C THR A 518 44.87 -12.47 -6.84
N ARG A 519 43.97 -12.85 -5.92
CA ARG A 519 42.76 -13.66 -6.26
C ARG A 519 41.81 -12.89 -7.16
N LYS A 520 41.55 -11.61 -6.87
CA LYS A 520 40.71 -10.73 -7.70
C LYS A 520 41.28 -10.55 -9.09
N ALA A 521 42.57 -10.19 -9.18
CA ALA A 521 43.27 -10.08 -10.46
C ALA A 521 43.21 -11.40 -11.25
N SER A 522 43.49 -12.54 -10.61
CA SER A 522 43.41 -13.86 -11.24
C SER A 522 42.02 -14.15 -11.82
N ALA A 523 40.96 -13.84 -11.10
CA ALA A 523 39.57 -14.07 -11.55
C ALA A 523 39.23 -13.22 -12.79
N LEU A 524 39.62 -11.94 -12.77
CA LEU A 524 39.42 -11.01 -13.87
C LEU A 524 40.23 -11.40 -15.12
N LEU A 525 41.52 -11.65 -14.94
CA LEU A 525 42.40 -12.02 -16.03
C LEU A 525 42.01 -13.34 -16.70
N ARG A 526 41.47 -14.29 -15.93
CA ARG A 526 40.94 -15.54 -16.46
C ARG A 526 39.72 -15.30 -17.37
N LYS A 527 38.88 -14.38 -16.98
CA LYS A 527 37.67 -13.98 -17.76
C LYS A 527 38.07 -13.26 -19.07
N MET A 528 39.10 -12.39 -19.01
CA MET A 528 39.50 -11.52 -20.11
C MET A 528 40.42 -12.19 -21.12
N PHE A 529 41.40 -12.95 -20.65
CA PHE A 529 42.54 -13.41 -21.47
C PHE A 529 42.73 -14.94 -21.47
N GLY A 530 41.82 -15.68 -20.82
CA GLY A 530 42.01 -17.10 -20.62
C GLY A 530 43.22 -17.41 -19.70
N HIS A 531 43.53 -18.67 -19.50
CA HIS A 531 44.66 -19.06 -18.63
C HIS A 531 45.31 -20.37 -19.06
N LYS A 532 46.55 -20.55 -18.67
CA LYS A 532 47.32 -21.77 -18.82
C LYS A 532 48.07 -22.06 -17.52
N ILE A 533 48.27 -23.32 -17.19
CA ILE A 533 49.17 -23.70 -16.09
C ILE A 533 50.55 -23.92 -16.64
N SER A 534 51.53 -23.17 -16.14
CA SER A 534 52.94 -23.30 -16.51
C SER A 534 53.78 -23.44 -15.23
N ARG A 535 54.53 -24.53 -15.09
CA ARG A 535 55.40 -24.81 -13.92
C ARG A 535 54.67 -24.69 -12.56
N GLY A 536 53.42 -25.09 -12.51
CA GLY A 536 52.58 -25.00 -11.30
C GLY A 536 51.98 -23.63 -11.02
N LEU A 537 52.25 -22.62 -11.86
CA LEU A 537 51.67 -21.28 -11.74
C LEU A 537 50.61 -21.06 -12.82
N THR A 538 49.52 -20.38 -12.47
CA THR A 538 48.51 -19.91 -13.45
C THR A 538 49.05 -18.66 -14.13
N VAL A 539 49.13 -18.72 -15.46
CA VAL A 539 49.59 -17.60 -16.30
C VAL A 539 48.51 -17.24 -17.32
N TYR A 540 48.51 -15.98 -17.72
CA TYR A 540 47.54 -15.40 -18.63
C TYR A 540 48.26 -14.93 -19.89
N HIS A 541 47.67 -15.20 -21.07
CA HIS A 541 48.21 -14.74 -22.35
C HIS A 541 47.72 -13.32 -22.64
N MET A 542 48.55 -12.33 -22.37
CA MET A 542 48.17 -10.92 -22.34
C MET A 542 48.87 -10.07 -23.37
N PRO A 543 48.24 -8.97 -23.84
CA PRO A 543 48.89 -7.95 -24.60
C PRO A 543 49.91 -7.17 -23.72
N SER A 544 50.75 -6.38 -24.35
CA SER A 544 51.60 -5.42 -23.64
C SER A 544 50.71 -4.32 -23.03
N THR A 545 51.16 -3.74 -21.90
CA THR A 545 50.50 -2.58 -21.29
C THR A 545 50.33 -1.44 -22.29
N LYS A 546 49.20 -0.78 -22.30
CA LYS A 546 49.02 0.52 -22.96
C LYS A 546 50.06 1.45 -22.30
N GLY A 547 51.15 1.79 -22.99
CA GLY A 547 52.27 2.51 -22.40
C GLY A 547 51.80 3.74 -21.63
N PHE A 548 52.26 3.86 -20.39
CA PHE A 548 52.09 5.03 -19.52
C PHE A 548 52.84 6.24 -20.12
N ARG A 549 52.41 6.79 -21.25
CA ARG A 549 53.05 7.98 -21.85
C ARG A 549 52.43 9.30 -21.44
N HIS A 550 51.44 9.35 -20.51
CA HIS A 550 50.76 10.62 -20.23
C HIS A 550 50.48 10.99 -18.77
N LEU A 551 51.13 10.36 -17.78
CA LEU A 551 50.95 10.79 -16.38
C LEU A 551 52.25 11.22 -15.64
N VAL A 552 53.39 11.36 -16.35
CA VAL A 552 54.67 11.82 -15.74
C VAL A 552 55.10 13.22 -16.24
N SER A 553 54.29 13.92 -17.04
CA SER A 553 54.69 15.24 -17.59
C SER A 553 53.95 16.45 -16.98
N VAL A 554 53.40 16.33 -15.79
CA VAL A 554 52.84 17.50 -15.09
C VAL A 554 53.27 17.43 -13.61
N ASN A 555 54.56 17.58 -13.34
CA ASN A 555 55.09 18.08 -12.06
C ASN A 555 56.60 18.23 -12.10
N THR A 556 57.09 19.12 -12.97
CA THR A 556 58.43 19.73 -12.80
C THR A 556 58.38 21.14 -13.35
N GLU A 557 57.68 22.04 -12.66
CA GLU A 557 58.00 23.49 -12.64
C GLU A 557 57.55 24.06 -11.29
N TYR A 558 58.26 23.69 -10.23
CA TYR A 558 58.39 24.60 -9.11
C TYR A 558 59.57 25.53 -9.46
N LYS A 559 59.25 26.69 -10.02
CA LYS A 559 60.17 27.83 -10.00
C LYS A 559 60.28 28.34 -8.58
N GLU A 560 61.48 28.19 -8.01
CA GLU A 560 61.89 28.99 -6.89
C GLU A 560 61.78 30.48 -7.26
N GLY A 561 60.96 31.22 -6.54
CA GLY A 561 60.93 32.68 -6.52
C GLY A 561 61.45 33.16 -5.19
N PRO A 562 62.32 34.20 -5.15
CA PRO A 562 63.02 34.60 -3.95
C PRO A 562 62.16 35.48 -3.03
N PHE A 563 62.46 35.33 -1.69
CA PHE A 563 62.08 36.09 -0.52
C PHE A 563 60.71 35.84 0.12
#